data_2bea5c50bd6e3eb6f6b878ca3e9c836b
#
_entry.id   2bea5c50bd6e3eb6f6b878ca3e9c836b
#
_cell.length_a   1.000
_cell.length_b   1.000
_cell.length_c   1.000
_cell.angle_alpha   90.00
_cell.angle_beta   90.00
_cell.angle_gamma   90.00
#
_symmetry.space_group_name_H-M   'P 1'
#
loop_
_entity.id
_entity.type
_entity.pdbx_description
1 polymer ?
#
loop_
_entity_poly.entity_id
_entity_poly.type
_entity_poly.pdbx_seq_one_letter_code
_entity_poly.pdbx_strand_id
1 'polypeptide(L)'
;YFVCGFQVVFIGVHMPSYLKDNGLTPNVATTALALIGLFNVIGTYAAGSLGQRFPKRYLLSGIYILRSVAIVVFLSTPLTPWSVYIFASVMGVLWLSTVPPTNAVVAQIFGVQYMSMLAGFVFLSHQVGSFLGVWLGGKLYDATGSYDIVWWIAVALGVFAALINLPVREGAIARPASPAGAAA
;
A
#
# COMPACT_ATOMS: atom_id res chain seq x y z
N TYR A 1 0.35 -1.88 -7.49
CA TYR A 1 -0.78 -1.92 -6.55
C TYR A 1 -0.89 -3.26 -5.80
N PHE A 2 -0.37 -4.34 -6.39
CA PHE A 2 -0.20 -5.64 -5.74
C PHE A 2 0.49 -5.53 -4.37
N VAL A 3 1.61 -4.81 -4.31
CA VAL A 3 2.41 -4.65 -3.09
C VAL A 3 1.63 -3.91 -1.98
N CYS A 4 0.77 -2.97 -2.36
CA CYS A 4 -0.13 -2.34 -1.40
C CYS A 4 -1.01 -3.37 -0.71
N GLY A 5 -1.69 -4.23 -1.49
CA GLY A 5 -2.52 -5.31 -0.95
C GLY A 5 -1.75 -6.24 -0.03
N PHE A 6 -0.56 -6.69 -0.48
CA PHE A 6 0.30 -7.56 0.32
C PHE A 6 0.62 -6.94 1.69
N GLN A 7 1.15 -5.72 1.70
CA GLN A 7 1.60 -5.06 2.94
C GLN A 7 0.44 -4.76 3.89
N VAL A 8 -0.62 -4.10 3.39
CA VAL A 8 -1.69 -3.62 4.29
C VAL A 8 -2.50 -4.78 4.88
N VAL A 9 -2.79 -5.79 4.08
CA VAL A 9 -3.61 -6.91 4.57
C VAL A 9 -2.80 -7.87 5.43
N PHE A 10 -1.51 -8.11 5.09
CA PHE A 10 -0.60 -8.83 5.97
C PHE A 10 -0.52 -8.16 7.36
N ILE A 11 -0.24 -6.86 7.40
CA ILE A 11 -0.15 -6.11 8.66
C ILE A 11 -1.49 -6.15 9.40
N GLY A 12 -2.59 -5.86 8.73
CA GLY A 12 -3.91 -5.83 9.36
C GLY A 12 -4.33 -7.16 10.00
N VAL A 13 -3.96 -8.28 9.39
CA VAL A 13 -4.35 -9.62 9.84
C VAL A 13 -3.36 -10.20 10.84
N HIS A 14 -2.05 -10.09 10.58
CA HIS A 14 -1.03 -10.80 11.37
C HIS A 14 -0.40 -9.96 12.49
N MET A 15 -0.47 -8.61 12.43
CA MET A 15 0.09 -7.77 13.48
C MET A 15 -0.49 -8.07 14.88
N PRO A 16 -1.81 -8.32 15.08
CA PRO A 16 -2.31 -8.67 16.40
C PRO A 16 -1.67 -9.93 16.99
N SER A 17 -1.50 -10.98 16.17
CA SER A 17 -0.84 -12.22 16.59
C SER A 17 0.65 -11.98 16.87
N TYR A 18 1.33 -11.26 15.98
CA TYR A 18 2.74 -10.87 16.16
C TYR A 18 2.98 -10.14 17.48
N LEU A 19 2.12 -9.18 17.82
CA LEU A 19 2.23 -8.42 19.09
C LEU A 19 1.98 -9.31 20.31
N LYS A 20 0.99 -10.21 20.23
CA LYS A 20 0.68 -11.17 21.29
C LYS A 20 1.83 -12.14 21.54
N ASP A 21 2.44 -12.69 20.48
CA ASP A 21 3.57 -13.62 20.58
C ASP A 21 4.81 -12.97 21.24
N ASN A 22 4.91 -11.65 21.10
CA ASN A 22 5.95 -10.84 21.73
C ASN A 22 5.54 -10.27 23.11
N GLY A 23 4.48 -10.79 23.73
CA GLY A 23 4.08 -10.48 25.10
C GLY A 23 3.28 -9.18 25.28
N LEU A 24 2.82 -8.54 24.18
CA LEU A 24 1.99 -7.35 24.28
C LEU A 24 0.51 -7.71 24.45
N THR A 25 -0.21 -6.87 25.18
CA THR A 25 -1.63 -7.10 25.46
C THR A 25 -2.49 -6.88 24.21
N PRO A 26 -3.66 -7.57 24.08
CA PRO A 26 -4.59 -7.37 22.96
C PRO A 26 -5.05 -5.92 22.78
N ASN A 27 -5.12 -5.16 23.87
CA ASN A 27 -5.49 -3.74 23.83
C ASN A 27 -4.50 -2.91 22.98
N VAL A 28 -3.21 -3.27 23.00
CA VAL A 28 -2.20 -2.58 22.18
C VAL A 28 -2.49 -2.82 20.69
N ALA A 29 -2.82 -4.05 20.32
CA ALA A 29 -3.17 -4.39 18.93
C ALA A 29 -4.43 -3.66 18.47
N THR A 30 -5.49 -3.66 19.29
CA THR A 30 -6.75 -2.96 18.98
C THR A 30 -6.52 -1.46 18.82
N THR A 31 -5.77 -0.84 19.72
CA THR A 31 -5.42 0.60 19.64
C THR A 31 -4.59 0.88 18.38
N ALA A 32 -3.62 0.02 18.05
CA ALA A 32 -2.81 0.18 16.85
C ALA A 32 -3.68 0.15 15.57
N LEU A 33 -4.61 -0.80 15.45
CA LEU A 33 -5.53 -0.86 14.31
C LEU A 33 -6.45 0.36 14.23
N ALA A 34 -6.91 0.87 15.38
CA ALA A 34 -7.71 2.10 15.44
C ALA A 34 -6.88 3.32 14.98
N LEU A 35 -5.61 3.41 15.40
CA LEU A 35 -4.70 4.47 14.97
C LEU A 35 -4.44 4.40 13.46
N ILE A 36 -4.22 3.21 12.89
CA ILE A 36 -4.12 3.03 11.44
C ILE A 36 -5.36 3.62 10.75
N GLY A 37 -6.57 3.27 11.21
CA GLY A 37 -7.82 3.79 10.63
C GLY A 37 -7.93 5.31 10.73
N LEU A 38 -7.62 5.89 11.88
CA LEU A 38 -7.67 7.34 12.10
C LEU A 38 -6.68 8.09 11.20
N PHE A 39 -5.43 7.70 11.22
CA PHE A 39 -4.39 8.37 10.43
C PHE A 39 -4.51 8.13 8.92
N ASN A 40 -5.18 7.04 8.51
CA ASN A 40 -5.49 6.78 7.11
C ASN A 40 -6.38 7.86 6.47
N VAL A 41 -7.29 8.45 7.22
CA VAL A 41 -8.11 9.58 6.74
C VAL A 41 -7.21 10.75 6.35
N ILE A 42 -6.28 11.12 7.24
CA ILE A 42 -5.33 12.22 7.02
C ILE A 42 -4.42 11.91 5.82
N GLY A 43 -3.86 10.70 5.78
CA GLY A 43 -2.93 10.27 4.74
C GLY A 43 -3.56 10.23 3.35
N THR A 44 -4.76 9.68 3.24
CA THR A 44 -5.48 9.60 1.96
C THR A 44 -5.83 10.98 1.42
N TYR A 45 -6.29 11.89 2.29
CA TYR A 45 -6.54 13.29 1.92
C TYR A 45 -5.25 14.00 1.47
N ALA A 46 -4.17 13.88 2.23
CA ALA A 46 -2.88 14.46 1.90
C ALA A 46 -2.34 13.94 0.56
N ALA A 47 -2.40 12.62 0.33
CA ALA A 47 -1.97 11.99 -0.92
C ALA A 47 -2.79 12.46 -2.12
N GLY A 48 -4.11 12.63 -1.95
CA GLY A 48 -4.98 13.19 -2.99
C GLY A 48 -4.60 14.63 -3.34
N SER A 49 -4.37 15.47 -2.33
CA SER A 49 -3.95 16.86 -2.50
C SER A 49 -2.55 16.98 -3.12
N LEU A 50 -1.58 16.20 -2.64
CA LEU A 50 -0.22 16.17 -3.18
C LEU A 50 -0.18 15.65 -4.62
N GLY A 51 -1.04 14.68 -4.96
CA GLY A 51 -1.17 14.13 -6.31
C GLY A 51 -1.64 15.14 -7.35
N GLN A 52 -2.25 16.27 -6.93
CA GLN A 52 -2.59 17.37 -7.83
C GLN A 52 -1.39 18.28 -8.14
N ARG A 53 -0.40 18.32 -7.24
CA ARG A 53 0.74 19.26 -7.32
C ARG A 53 2.03 18.59 -7.83
N PHE A 54 2.19 17.30 -7.54
CA PHE A 54 3.42 16.57 -7.86
C PHE A 54 3.16 15.43 -8.84
N PRO A 55 4.18 15.01 -9.63
CA PRO A 55 4.08 13.82 -10.47
C PRO A 55 3.77 12.59 -9.59
N LYS A 56 2.71 11.86 -9.97
CA LYS A 56 2.16 10.75 -9.19
C LYS A 56 3.16 9.59 -9.05
N ARG A 57 4.01 9.38 -10.07
CA ARG A 57 5.08 8.37 -10.03
C ARG A 57 6.04 8.57 -8.86
N TYR A 58 6.46 9.80 -8.59
CA TYR A 58 7.33 10.10 -7.45
C TYR A 58 6.60 10.00 -6.13
N LEU A 59 5.34 10.42 -6.09
CA LEU A 59 4.51 10.28 -4.90
C LEU A 59 4.29 8.81 -4.54
N LEU A 60 3.95 7.96 -5.52
CA LEU A 60 3.81 6.51 -5.33
C LEU A 60 5.12 5.87 -4.88
N SER A 61 6.23 6.18 -5.55
CA SER A 61 7.55 5.67 -5.15
C SER A 61 7.91 6.10 -3.73
N GLY A 62 7.68 7.36 -3.37
CA GLY A 62 7.91 7.89 -2.04
C GLY A 62 7.08 7.18 -0.96
N ILE A 63 5.78 6.94 -1.22
CA ILE A 63 4.91 6.21 -0.28
C ILE A 63 5.43 4.79 -0.05
N TYR A 64 5.81 4.04 -1.10
CA TYR A 64 6.33 2.67 -0.96
C TYR A 64 7.67 2.62 -0.23
N ILE A 65 8.58 3.57 -0.49
CA ILE A 65 9.85 3.67 0.27
C ILE A 65 9.57 3.99 1.73
N LEU A 66 8.72 4.96 2.02
CA LEU A 66 8.39 5.33 3.40
C LEU A 66 7.75 4.17 4.17
N ARG A 67 6.90 3.35 3.53
CA ARG A 67 6.39 2.13 4.14
C ARG A 67 7.51 1.13 4.46
N SER A 68 8.42 0.89 3.51
CA SER A 68 9.55 -0.02 3.73
C SER A 68 10.44 0.48 4.87
N VAL A 69 10.73 1.78 4.91
CA VAL A 69 11.50 2.39 6.01
C VAL A 69 10.76 2.26 7.34
N ALA A 70 9.45 2.52 7.38
CA ALA A 70 8.66 2.39 8.59
C ALA A 70 8.68 0.95 9.14
N ILE A 71 8.58 -0.05 8.25
CA ILE A 71 8.68 -1.46 8.64
C ILE A 71 10.09 -1.77 9.19
N VAL A 72 11.16 -1.36 8.50
CA VAL A 72 12.53 -1.60 8.95
C VAL A 72 12.79 -0.95 10.30
N VAL A 73 12.38 0.29 10.50
CA VAL A 73 12.51 0.99 11.79
C VAL A 73 11.73 0.26 12.88
N PHE A 74 10.50 -0.17 12.60
CA PHE A 74 9.69 -0.92 13.54
C PHE A 74 10.36 -2.24 13.97
N LEU A 75 10.90 -3.00 13.03
CA LEU A 75 11.61 -4.26 13.32
C LEU A 75 12.95 -4.05 14.04
N SER A 76 13.57 -2.88 13.88
CA SER A 76 14.87 -2.55 14.50
C SER A 76 14.75 -1.93 15.89
N THR A 77 13.54 -1.53 16.30
CA THR A 77 13.30 -0.90 17.61
C THR A 77 12.77 -1.91 18.62
N PRO A 78 13.07 -1.72 19.94
CA PRO A 78 12.45 -2.53 20.97
C PRO A 78 10.92 -2.50 20.87
N LEU A 79 10.29 -3.67 20.94
CA LEU A 79 8.84 -3.78 20.81
C LEU A 79 8.17 -3.34 22.12
N THR A 80 7.64 -2.13 22.12
CA THR A 80 6.92 -1.51 23.22
C THR A 80 5.56 -1.00 22.73
N PRO A 81 4.57 -0.76 23.60
CA PRO A 81 3.31 -0.15 23.18
C PRO A 81 3.50 1.16 22.40
N TRP A 82 4.48 1.98 22.80
CA TRP A 82 4.76 3.25 22.13
C TRP A 82 5.35 3.07 20.73
N SER A 83 6.30 2.13 20.55
CA SER A 83 6.84 1.83 19.21
C SER A 83 5.75 1.32 18.27
N VAL A 84 4.83 0.50 18.78
CA VAL A 84 3.67 0.02 18.01
C VAL A 84 2.74 1.16 17.63
N TYR A 85 2.43 2.08 18.54
CA TYR A 85 1.53 3.21 18.24
C TYR A 85 2.15 4.20 17.25
N ILE A 86 3.44 4.48 17.35
CA ILE A 86 4.16 5.31 16.37
C ILE A 86 4.14 4.63 15.00
N PHE A 87 4.50 3.35 14.94
CA PHE A 87 4.44 2.56 13.70
C PHE A 87 3.03 2.57 13.08
N ALA A 88 2.00 2.29 13.89
CA ALA A 88 0.62 2.28 13.46
C ALA A 88 0.16 3.64 12.91
N SER A 89 0.57 4.74 13.55
CA SER A 89 0.25 6.09 13.10
C SER A 89 0.93 6.42 11.77
N VAL A 90 2.22 6.12 11.62
CA VAL A 90 2.96 6.32 10.37
C VAL A 90 2.41 5.45 9.26
N MET A 91 2.20 4.16 9.53
CA MET A 91 1.59 3.25 8.56
C MET A 91 0.17 3.67 8.20
N GLY A 92 -0.60 4.20 9.16
CA GLY A 92 -1.92 4.75 8.93
C GLY A 92 -1.91 5.86 7.89
N VAL A 93 -1.03 6.85 8.05
CA VAL A 93 -0.86 7.92 7.05
C VAL A 93 -0.54 7.34 5.65
N LEU A 94 0.25 6.29 5.59
CA LEU A 94 0.67 5.67 4.33
C LEU A 94 -0.32 4.59 3.82
N TRP A 95 -1.34 4.19 4.62
CA TRP A 95 -2.15 2.98 4.42
C TRP A 95 -2.84 2.90 3.06
N LEU A 96 -3.74 3.81 2.76
CA LEU A 96 -4.41 3.92 1.47
C LEU A 96 -3.96 5.14 0.66
N SER A 97 -2.86 5.76 1.03
CA SER A 97 -2.31 6.94 0.33
C SER A 97 -1.88 6.66 -1.10
N THR A 98 -1.75 5.39 -1.49
CA THR A 98 -1.51 4.98 -2.87
C THR A 98 -2.76 5.01 -3.75
N VAL A 99 -3.96 5.02 -3.17
CA VAL A 99 -5.24 4.93 -3.92
C VAL A 99 -5.48 6.15 -4.80
N PRO A 100 -5.47 7.40 -4.27
CA PRO A 100 -5.74 8.58 -5.09
C PRO A 100 -4.72 8.76 -6.24
N PRO A 101 -3.40 8.71 -6.01
CA PRO A 101 -2.44 8.89 -7.10
C PRO A 101 -2.47 7.73 -8.11
N THR A 102 -2.75 6.49 -7.73
CA THR A 102 -2.89 5.37 -8.67
C THR A 102 -4.07 5.60 -9.60
N ASN A 103 -5.25 5.95 -9.06
CA ASN A 103 -6.42 6.25 -9.87
C ASN A 103 -6.18 7.46 -10.78
N ALA A 104 -5.50 8.49 -10.30
CA ALA A 104 -5.16 9.66 -11.09
C ALA A 104 -4.21 9.32 -12.26
N VAL A 105 -3.19 8.45 -12.06
CA VAL A 105 -2.31 7.97 -13.13
C VAL A 105 -3.10 7.21 -14.19
N VAL A 106 -3.97 6.29 -13.76
CA VAL A 106 -4.81 5.50 -14.68
C VAL A 106 -5.71 6.41 -15.51
N ALA A 107 -6.39 7.37 -14.87
CA ALA A 107 -7.24 8.33 -15.55
C ALA A 107 -6.47 9.23 -16.54
N GLN A 108 -5.26 9.66 -16.14
CA GLN A 108 -4.42 10.53 -16.96
C GLN A 108 -3.87 9.82 -18.19
N ILE A 109 -3.45 8.56 -18.07
CA ILE A 109 -2.87 7.80 -19.17
C ILE A 109 -3.96 7.28 -20.13
N PHE A 110 -5.01 6.68 -19.58
CA PHE A 110 -6.02 5.96 -20.37
C PHE A 110 -7.33 6.72 -20.60
N GLY A 111 -7.53 7.82 -19.86
CA GLY A 111 -8.76 8.61 -19.89
C GLY A 111 -9.86 8.04 -19.01
N VAL A 112 -10.78 8.91 -18.57
CA VAL A 112 -11.86 8.60 -17.62
C VAL A 112 -12.87 7.57 -18.14
N GLN A 113 -13.02 7.44 -19.44
CA GLN A 113 -13.99 6.52 -20.05
C GLN A 113 -13.69 5.03 -19.79
N TYR A 114 -12.42 4.67 -19.51
CA TYR A 114 -12.04 3.30 -19.17
C TYR A 114 -11.76 3.10 -17.68
N MET A 115 -12.03 4.13 -16.87
CA MET A 115 -11.64 4.18 -15.47
C MET A 115 -12.20 3.01 -14.67
N SER A 116 -13.49 2.67 -14.81
CA SER A 116 -14.13 1.59 -14.05
C SER A 116 -13.50 0.24 -14.34
N MET A 117 -13.25 -0.09 -15.62
CA MET A 117 -12.63 -1.34 -16.01
C MET A 117 -11.19 -1.43 -15.52
N LEU A 118 -10.39 -0.39 -15.73
CA LEU A 118 -8.98 -0.38 -15.33
C LEU A 118 -8.80 -0.34 -13.82
N ALA A 119 -9.65 0.40 -13.09
CA ALA A 119 -9.68 0.36 -11.63
C ALA A 119 -10.01 -1.06 -11.12
N GLY A 120 -10.86 -1.80 -11.80
CA GLY A 120 -11.14 -3.21 -11.50
C GLY A 120 -9.89 -4.09 -11.62
N PHE A 121 -9.09 -3.96 -12.68
CA PHE A 121 -7.82 -4.67 -12.83
C PHE A 121 -6.79 -4.27 -11.79
N VAL A 122 -6.67 -2.98 -11.49
CA VAL A 122 -5.79 -2.47 -10.43
C VAL A 122 -6.19 -3.07 -9.08
N PHE A 123 -7.49 -3.11 -8.80
CA PHE A 123 -8.01 -3.67 -7.56
C PHE A 123 -7.87 -5.19 -7.49
N LEU A 124 -8.06 -5.90 -8.62
CA LEU A 124 -7.78 -7.35 -8.69
C LEU A 124 -6.32 -7.64 -8.33
N SER A 125 -5.37 -6.86 -8.85
CA SER A 125 -3.96 -6.97 -8.49
C SER A 125 -3.72 -6.78 -6.98
N HIS A 126 -4.42 -5.82 -6.36
CA HIS A 126 -4.41 -5.61 -4.92
C HIS A 126 -4.93 -6.84 -4.17
N GLN A 127 -6.03 -7.44 -4.62
CA GLN A 127 -6.62 -8.62 -3.96
C GLN A 127 -5.71 -9.85 -4.04
N VAL A 128 -5.03 -10.04 -5.17
CA VAL A 128 -4.02 -11.12 -5.30
C VAL A 128 -2.86 -10.88 -4.32
N GLY A 129 -2.39 -9.64 -4.19
CA GLY A 129 -1.39 -9.27 -3.18
C GLY A 129 -1.88 -9.52 -1.75
N SER A 130 -3.10 -9.13 -1.46
CA SER A 130 -3.75 -9.34 -0.16
C SER A 130 -3.82 -10.82 0.22
N PHE A 131 -4.30 -11.66 -0.71
CA PHE A 131 -4.34 -13.10 -0.53
C PHE A 131 -2.96 -13.67 -0.22
N LEU A 132 -1.95 -13.32 -1.01
CA LEU A 132 -0.59 -13.83 -0.81
C LEU A 132 0.03 -13.32 0.49
N GLY A 133 -0.23 -12.08 0.89
CA GLY A 133 0.26 -11.52 2.15
C GLY A 133 -0.27 -12.28 3.37
N VAL A 134 -1.56 -12.58 3.38
CA VAL A 134 -2.18 -13.35 4.48
C VAL A 134 -1.76 -14.81 4.43
N TRP A 135 -1.84 -15.44 3.26
CA TRP A 135 -1.52 -16.85 3.09
C TRP A 135 -0.05 -17.15 3.42
N LEU A 136 0.89 -16.37 2.88
CA LEU A 136 2.31 -16.52 3.20
C LEU A 136 2.60 -16.20 4.66
N GLY A 137 1.91 -15.21 5.24
CA GLY A 137 2.02 -14.89 6.66
C GLY A 137 1.71 -16.09 7.55
N GLY A 138 0.57 -16.75 7.31
CA GLY A 138 0.20 -17.96 8.04
C GLY A 138 1.12 -19.14 7.74
N LYS A 139 1.35 -19.42 6.45
CA LYS A 139 2.16 -20.56 6.01
C LYS A 139 3.60 -20.54 6.55
N LEU A 140 4.24 -19.37 6.48
CA LEU A 140 5.62 -19.21 6.98
C LEU A 140 5.67 -19.22 8.50
N TYR A 141 4.68 -18.65 9.16
CA TYR A 141 4.56 -18.75 10.62
C TYR A 141 4.41 -20.21 11.07
N ASP A 142 3.53 -21.00 10.44
CA ASP A 142 3.35 -22.43 10.77
C ASP A 142 4.64 -23.23 10.58
N ALA A 143 5.48 -22.83 9.62
CA ALA A 143 6.73 -23.53 9.31
C ALA A 143 7.91 -23.09 10.18
N THR A 144 7.96 -21.83 10.62
CA THR A 144 9.14 -21.23 11.27
C THR A 144 8.89 -20.74 12.69
N GLY A 145 7.64 -20.59 13.09
CA GLY A 145 7.25 -19.98 14.37
C GLY A 145 7.49 -18.46 14.43
N SER A 146 7.80 -17.80 13.29
CA SER A 146 8.08 -16.37 13.24
C SER A 146 7.47 -15.70 12.00
N TYR A 147 7.13 -14.41 12.14
CA TYR A 147 6.70 -13.54 11.02
C TYR A 147 7.87 -12.82 10.34
N ASP A 148 9.11 -12.96 10.80
CA ASP A 148 10.26 -12.16 10.32
C ASP A 148 10.45 -12.24 8.81
N ILE A 149 10.34 -13.45 8.25
CA ILE A 149 10.51 -13.65 6.79
C ILE A 149 9.48 -12.84 6.00
N VAL A 150 8.23 -12.82 6.44
CA VAL A 150 7.15 -12.09 5.73
C VAL A 150 7.33 -10.60 5.86
N TRP A 151 7.78 -10.11 7.01
CA TRP A 151 8.13 -8.70 7.19
C TRP A 151 9.22 -8.26 6.21
N TRP A 152 10.28 -9.05 6.05
CA TRP A 152 11.34 -8.74 5.09
C TRP A 152 10.90 -8.85 3.63
N ILE A 153 10.03 -9.81 3.30
CA ILE A 153 9.38 -9.88 1.99
C ILE A 153 8.57 -8.60 1.73
N ALA A 154 7.81 -8.12 2.72
CA ALA A 154 7.05 -6.88 2.61
C ALA A 154 7.95 -5.66 2.36
N VAL A 155 9.12 -5.57 3.02
CA VAL A 155 10.13 -4.54 2.77
C VAL A 155 10.67 -4.62 1.34
N ALA A 156 11.10 -5.80 0.90
CA ALA A 156 11.65 -6.01 -0.43
C ALA A 156 10.64 -5.66 -1.54
N LEU A 157 9.39 -6.08 -1.37
CA LEU A 157 8.30 -5.75 -2.28
C LEU A 157 8.02 -4.24 -2.32
N GLY A 158 8.11 -3.55 -1.18
CA GLY A 158 7.94 -2.10 -1.11
C GLY A 158 9.03 -1.35 -1.89
N VAL A 159 10.29 -1.75 -1.73
CA VAL A 159 11.42 -1.21 -2.51
C VAL A 159 11.22 -1.50 -4.00
N PHE A 160 10.85 -2.73 -4.35
CA PHE A 160 10.55 -3.10 -5.73
C PHE A 160 9.43 -2.24 -6.32
N ALA A 161 8.32 -2.04 -5.59
CA ALA A 161 7.23 -1.19 -6.04
C ALA A 161 7.67 0.25 -6.24
N ALA A 162 8.50 0.79 -5.36
CA ALA A 162 9.04 2.13 -5.50
C ALA A 162 9.87 2.28 -6.79
N LEU A 163 10.74 1.33 -7.07
CA LEU A 163 11.60 1.34 -8.26
C LEU A 163 10.78 1.22 -9.56
N ILE A 164 9.75 0.35 -9.58
CA ILE A 164 8.94 0.11 -10.78
C ILE A 164 8.00 1.29 -11.10
N ASN A 165 7.68 2.13 -10.12
CA ASN A 165 6.89 3.34 -10.34
C ASN A 165 7.69 4.49 -10.97
N LEU A 166 9.01 4.56 -10.79
CA LEU A 166 9.84 5.65 -11.29
C LEU A 166 9.80 5.83 -12.82
N PRO A 167 9.90 4.75 -13.65
CA PRO A 167 9.89 4.89 -15.11
C PRO A 167 8.49 5.16 -15.69
N VAL A 168 7.43 5.18 -14.90
CA VAL A 168 6.06 5.39 -15.39
C VAL A 168 5.95 6.78 -16.04
N ARG A 169 5.55 6.80 -17.30
CA ARG A 169 5.29 8.02 -18.04
C ARG A 169 3.81 8.40 -17.87
N GLU A 170 3.57 9.59 -17.30
CA GLU A 170 2.21 10.06 -16.98
C GLU A 170 1.53 10.76 -18.18
N GLY A 171 2.09 10.68 -19.39
CA GLY A 171 1.48 11.25 -20.60
C GLY A 171 0.28 10.45 -21.09
N ALA A 172 -0.74 11.13 -21.57
CA ALA A 172 -1.88 10.47 -22.21
C ALA A 172 -1.44 9.69 -23.45
N ILE A 173 -2.00 8.48 -23.63
CA ILE A 173 -1.79 7.70 -24.86
C ILE A 173 -2.51 8.41 -26.01
N ALA A 174 -1.75 8.77 -27.06
CA ALA A 174 -2.32 9.30 -28.29
C ALA A 174 -3.25 8.25 -28.91
N ARG A 175 -4.52 8.62 -29.10
CA ARG A 175 -5.50 7.76 -29.76
C ARG A 175 -5.59 8.11 -31.21
N PRO A 176 -5.74 7.13 -32.13
CA PRO A 176 -6.20 7.43 -33.49
C PRO A 176 -7.52 8.18 -33.40
N ALA A 177 -7.64 9.25 -34.19
CA ALA A 177 -8.92 9.96 -34.31
C ALA A 177 -10.01 8.94 -34.66
N SER A 178 -11.07 8.88 -33.86
CA SER A 178 -12.25 8.08 -34.23
C SER A 178 -12.75 8.58 -35.59
N PRO A 179 -13.05 7.69 -36.54
CA PRO A 179 -13.66 8.10 -37.79
C PRO A 179 -15.14 8.50 -37.55
N ALA A 180 -15.39 9.49 -36.70
CA ALA A 180 -16.68 10.10 -36.48
C ALA A 180 -16.87 11.18 -37.55
N GLY A 181 -17.20 10.78 -38.77
CA GLY A 181 -17.41 11.70 -39.86
C GLY A 181 -17.77 11.08 -41.21
N ALA A 182 -18.02 9.76 -41.24
CA ALA A 182 -18.39 9.08 -42.50
C ALA A 182 -19.84 8.54 -42.48
N ALA A 183 -20.76 9.27 -41.82
CA ALA A 183 -22.19 8.99 -41.88
C ALA A 183 -22.94 10.32 -41.73
N ALA A 184 -23.00 11.06 -42.81
CA ALA A 184 -23.99 12.11 -43.10
C ALA A 184 -24.52 11.89 -44.51
#